data_2f59da46129c5b64e4f56693b8bc815d
#
_entry.id   2f59da46129c5b64e4f56693b8bc815d
#
_cell.length_a   1.000
_cell.length_b   1.000
_cell.length_c   1.000
_cell.angle_alpha   90.00
_cell.angle_beta   90.00
_cell.angle_gamma   90.00
#
_symmetry.space_group_name_H-M   'P 1'
#
loop_
_entity.id
_entity.type
_entity.pdbx_description
1 polymer ?
#
loop_
_entity_poly.entity_id
_entity_poly.type
_entity_poly.pdbx_seq_one_letter_code
_entity_poly.pdbx_strand_id
1 'polypeptide(L)'
;MLKFRRLPGLYAIVRMASTTPAPDWATKAEFTSITRTAEELSIVCPVTNLPADVHSPPRWICLKLEGPFPFSQTGVLLSFIAPLSNNSVPIFAISTYDTDYVLVPEEFAGPALQELSKAGHELLDRQGE
;
A
#
# COMPACT_ATOMS: atom_id res chain seq x y z
N MET A 1 -6.94 14.93 10.77
CA MET A 1 -5.50 14.60 10.89
C MET A 1 -5.31 13.14 11.26
N LEU A 2 -4.49 12.43 10.51
CA LEU A 2 -4.23 11.01 10.71
C LEU A 2 -2.75 10.79 10.97
N LYS A 3 -2.44 9.69 11.66
CA LYS A 3 -1.06 9.23 11.82
C LYS A 3 -0.86 8.02 10.93
N PHE A 4 0.32 7.90 10.36
CA PHE A 4 0.62 6.79 9.45
C PHE A 4 2.09 6.40 9.55
N ARG A 5 2.40 5.19 9.05
CA ARG A 5 3.77 4.68 9.00
C ARG A 5 4.11 4.30 7.58
N ARG A 6 5.39 4.41 7.26
CA ARG A 6 5.90 3.85 6.02
C ARG A 6 6.47 2.47 6.34
N LEU A 7 5.96 1.44 5.67
CA LEU A 7 6.50 0.09 5.83
C LEU A 7 7.90 0.02 5.20
N PRO A 8 8.79 -0.82 5.75
CA PRO A 8 10.16 -0.91 5.19
C PRO A 8 10.15 -1.50 3.78
N GLY A 9 11.13 -1.06 2.99
CA GLY A 9 11.35 -1.60 1.66
C GLY A 9 10.35 -1.12 0.64
N LEU A 10 10.34 -1.82 -0.49
CA LEU A 10 9.49 -1.50 -1.63
C LEU A 10 8.59 -2.67 -1.94
N TYR A 11 7.45 -2.38 -2.52
CA TYR A 11 6.40 -3.35 -2.79
C TYR A 11 6.15 -3.46 -4.29
N ALA A 12 5.69 -4.63 -4.71
CA ALA A 12 5.28 -4.90 -6.08
C ALA A 12 3.78 -5.20 -6.10
N ILE A 13 3.13 -4.82 -7.18
CA ILE A 13 1.75 -5.16 -7.47
C ILE A 13 1.78 -6.04 -8.72
N VAL A 14 1.38 -7.30 -8.58
CA VAL A 14 1.52 -8.32 -9.63
C VAL A 14 0.16 -8.85 -10.00
N ARG A 15 -0.07 -9.03 -11.32
CA ARG A 15 -1.29 -9.65 -11.82
C ARG A 15 -0.98 -11.01 -12.38
N MET A 16 -1.77 -12.00 -11.99
CA MET A 16 -1.69 -13.37 -12.54
C MET A 16 -3.07 -13.82 -13.01
N ALA A 17 -3.10 -14.90 -13.79
CA ALA A 17 -4.37 -15.45 -14.25
C ALA A 17 -5.25 -15.84 -13.07
N SER A 18 -6.57 -15.68 -13.24
CA SER A 18 -7.55 -15.88 -12.15
C SER A 18 -7.52 -17.30 -11.57
N THR A 19 -7.06 -18.29 -12.34
CA THR A 19 -7.00 -19.68 -11.90
C THR A 19 -5.67 -20.07 -11.26
N THR A 20 -4.70 -19.16 -11.22
CA THR A 20 -3.37 -19.45 -10.67
C THR A 20 -3.49 -19.69 -9.16
N PRO A 21 -2.90 -20.78 -8.64
CA PRO A 21 -2.83 -20.94 -7.18
C PRO A 21 -1.99 -19.82 -6.57
N ALA A 22 -2.36 -19.39 -5.37
CA ALA A 22 -1.60 -18.36 -4.67
C ALA A 22 -0.18 -18.87 -4.41
N PRO A 23 0.86 -18.19 -4.92
CA PRO A 23 2.23 -18.66 -4.72
C PRO A 23 2.69 -18.46 -3.28
N ASP A 24 3.59 -19.32 -2.81
CA ASP A 24 4.13 -19.19 -1.46
C ASP A 24 4.84 -17.87 -1.24
N TRP A 25 5.55 -17.36 -2.25
CA TRP A 25 6.26 -16.09 -2.13
C TRP A 25 5.32 -14.90 -1.90
N ALA A 26 4.04 -15.07 -2.19
CA ALA A 26 3.05 -13.99 -2.03
C ALA A 26 2.49 -13.89 -0.60
N THR A 27 2.89 -14.79 0.31
CA THR A 27 2.25 -14.91 1.62
C THR A 27 3.17 -14.61 2.79
N LYS A 28 4.45 -14.34 2.54
CA LYS A 28 5.46 -14.27 3.61
C LYS A 28 6.06 -12.89 3.73
N ALA A 29 5.44 -12.04 4.53
CA ALA A 29 5.98 -10.73 4.85
C ALA A 29 5.13 -10.07 5.92
N GLU A 30 5.60 -8.93 6.41
CA GLU A 30 4.85 -8.10 7.34
C GLU A 30 3.51 -7.67 6.73
N PHE A 31 3.50 -7.39 5.44
CA PHE A 31 2.28 -7.05 4.73
C PHE A 31 2.27 -7.72 3.36
N THR A 32 1.22 -8.46 3.08
CA THR A 32 0.91 -9.00 1.75
C THR A 32 -0.59 -8.89 1.55
N SER A 33 -1.01 -8.83 0.29
CA SER A 33 -2.42 -8.82 -0.04
C SER A 33 -2.65 -9.67 -1.28
N ILE A 34 -3.65 -10.54 -1.23
CA ILE A 34 -4.01 -11.40 -2.34
C ILE A 34 -5.51 -11.27 -2.56
N THR A 35 -5.89 -10.87 -3.77
CA THR A 35 -7.30 -10.74 -4.14
C THR A 35 -7.55 -11.57 -5.38
N ARG A 36 -8.47 -12.53 -5.31
CA ARG A 36 -8.88 -13.33 -6.45
C ARG A 36 -10.26 -12.89 -6.92
N THR A 37 -10.38 -12.62 -8.20
CA THR A 37 -11.67 -12.36 -8.85
C THR A 37 -11.83 -13.34 -10.01
N ALA A 38 -12.96 -13.25 -10.71
CA ALA A 38 -13.17 -14.05 -11.91
C ALA A 38 -12.19 -13.67 -13.03
N GLU A 39 -11.63 -12.45 -13.00
CA GLU A 39 -10.75 -11.94 -14.06
C GLU A 39 -9.27 -12.02 -13.73
N GLU A 40 -8.89 -12.08 -12.45
CA GLU A 40 -7.47 -11.95 -12.10
C GLU A 40 -7.15 -12.48 -10.72
N LEU A 41 -5.89 -12.76 -10.51
CA LEU A 41 -5.29 -12.88 -9.18
C LEU A 41 -4.35 -11.69 -9.00
N SER A 42 -4.68 -10.80 -8.06
CA SER A 42 -3.90 -9.59 -7.78
C SER A 42 -3.09 -9.81 -6.51
N ILE A 43 -1.79 -9.54 -6.56
CA ILE A 43 -0.89 -9.80 -5.44
C ILE A 43 -0.10 -8.54 -5.13
N VAL A 44 -0.06 -8.18 -3.85
CA VAL A 44 0.83 -7.13 -3.34
C VAL A 44 1.78 -7.79 -2.35
N CYS A 45 3.08 -7.64 -2.59
CA CYS A 45 4.09 -8.20 -1.70
C CYS A 45 5.39 -7.40 -1.84
N PRO A 46 6.35 -7.57 -0.90
CA PRO A 46 7.64 -6.93 -1.04
C PRO A 46 8.35 -7.38 -2.34
N VAL A 47 9.03 -6.44 -3.00
CA VAL A 47 9.74 -6.78 -4.25
C VAL A 47 10.77 -7.88 -4.04
N THR A 48 11.34 -7.96 -2.84
CA THR A 48 12.35 -8.99 -2.52
C THR A 48 11.79 -10.40 -2.52
N ASN A 49 10.46 -10.55 -2.47
CA ASN A 49 9.82 -11.87 -2.49
C ASN A 49 9.65 -12.41 -3.91
N LEU A 50 9.74 -11.55 -4.93
CA LEU A 50 9.46 -11.98 -6.30
C LEU A 50 10.54 -12.92 -6.82
N PRO A 51 10.16 -14.06 -7.42
CA PRO A 51 11.13 -14.91 -8.11
C PRO A 51 11.67 -14.21 -9.36
N ALA A 52 12.84 -14.64 -9.81
CA ALA A 52 13.53 -14.00 -10.95
C ALA A 52 12.74 -14.06 -12.24
N ASP A 53 11.87 -15.04 -12.39
CA ASP A 53 11.07 -15.23 -13.62
C ASP A 53 9.78 -14.42 -13.62
N VAL A 54 9.45 -13.75 -12.52
CA VAL A 54 8.29 -12.88 -12.49
C VAL A 54 8.69 -11.50 -13.00
N HIS A 55 7.88 -10.96 -13.92
CA HIS A 55 8.12 -9.64 -14.46
C HIS A 55 8.21 -8.61 -13.33
N SER A 56 9.24 -7.76 -13.39
CA SER A 56 9.46 -6.74 -12.37
C SER A 56 8.63 -5.50 -12.69
N PRO A 57 7.47 -5.32 -12.06
CA PRO A 57 6.66 -4.13 -12.28
C PRO A 57 7.28 -2.92 -11.61
N PRO A 58 6.74 -1.71 -11.83
CA PRO A 58 7.16 -0.54 -11.05
C PRO A 58 7.09 -0.82 -9.56
N ARG A 59 7.96 -0.20 -8.79
CA ARG A 59 8.04 -0.40 -7.35
C ARG A 59 7.27 0.69 -6.63
N TRP A 60 6.73 0.33 -5.46
CA TRP A 60 5.84 1.18 -4.69
C TRP A 60 6.32 1.29 -3.25
N ILE A 61 6.13 2.46 -2.64
CA ILE A 61 6.20 2.55 -1.18
C ILE A 61 4.83 2.19 -0.61
N CYS A 62 4.79 1.71 0.62
CA CYS A 62 3.54 1.33 1.28
C CYS A 62 3.37 2.12 2.56
N LEU A 63 2.25 2.82 2.66
CA LEU A 63 1.91 3.63 3.83
C LEU A 63 0.75 2.97 4.56
N LYS A 64 0.89 2.77 5.87
CA LYS A 64 -0.13 2.15 6.71
C LYS A 64 -0.73 3.21 7.61
N LEU A 65 -2.05 3.36 7.60
CA LEU A 65 -2.73 4.24 8.54
C LEU A 65 -2.72 3.62 9.93
N GLU A 66 -2.46 4.45 10.95
CA GLU A 66 -2.49 3.97 12.34
C GLU A 66 -3.93 3.88 12.80
N GLY A 67 -4.42 2.64 12.89
CA GLY A 67 -5.73 2.29 13.40
C GLY A 67 -5.61 1.61 14.75
N PRO A 68 -6.58 0.76 15.09
CA PRO A 68 -7.72 0.38 14.26
C PRO A 68 -8.79 1.47 14.18
N PHE A 69 -9.59 1.41 13.10
CA PHE A 69 -10.72 2.32 12.91
C PHE A 69 -12.01 1.51 12.92
N PRO A 70 -13.07 1.98 13.64
CA PRO A 70 -14.37 1.31 13.57
C PRO A 70 -14.92 1.34 12.15
N PHE A 71 -15.61 0.28 11.73
CA PHE A 71 -16.26 0.27 10.42
C PHE A 71 -17.27 1.40 10.25
N SER A 72 -17.85 1.87 11.36
CA SER A 72 -18.80 2.98 11.33
C SER A 72 -18.16 4.34 11.06
N GLN A 73 -16.82 4.44 11.18
CA GLN A 73 -16.13 5.69 10.94
C GLN A 73 -15.97 5.90 9.44
N THR A 74 -16.46 7.05 8.95
CA THR A 74 -16.41 7.37 7.52
C THR A 74 -15.36 8.43 7.25
N GLY A 75 -14.94 8.51 5.98
CA GLY A 75 -14.04 9.56 5.52
C GLY A 75 -12.58 9.41 5.89
N VAL A 76 -12.19 8.33 6.59
CA VAL A 76 -10.80 8.13 6.98
C VAL A 76 -9.90 8.02 5.76
N LEU A 77 -10.22 7.07 4.87
CA LEU A 77 -9.40 6.85 3.67
C LEU A 77 -9.44 8.09 2.77
N LEU A 78 -10.62 8.68 2.58
CA LEU A 78 -10.75 9.86 1.74
C LEU A 78 -9.86 11.01 2.23
N SER A 79 -9.85 11.28 3.53
CA SER A 79 -9.05 12.39 4.07
C SER A 79 -7.57 12.15 3.84
N PHE A 80 -7.13 10.90 3.80
CA PHE A 80 -5.73 10.57 3.57
C PHE A 80 -5.36 10.67 2.09
N ILE A 81 -6.22 10.16 1.19
CA ILE A 81 -5.86 10.11 -0.23
C ILE A 81 -6.17 11.40 -0.98
N ALA A 82 -7.07 12.25 -0.46
CA ALA A 82 -7.43 13.49 -1.13
C ALA A 82 -6.22 14.38 -1.44
N PRO A 83 -5.29 14.65 -0.50
CA PRO A 83 -4.12 15.46 -0.83
C PRO A 83 -3.23 14.80 -1.90
N LEU A 84 -3.21 13.48 -1.98
CA LEU A 84 -2.44 12.77 -3.01
C LEU A 84 -3.12 12.92 -4.37
N SER A 85 -4.41 12.59 -4.43
CA SER A 85 -5.16 12.66 -5.68
C SER A 85 -5.25 14.09 -6.23
N ASN A 86 -5.41 15.07 -5.34
CA ASN A 86 -5.47 16.47 -5.74
C ASN A 86 -4.14 16.98 -6.32
N ASN A 87 -3.05 16.27 -6.06
CA ASN A 87 -1.72 16.61 -6.56
C ASN A 87 -1.23 15.61 -7.59
N SER A 88 -2.15 14.88 -8.21
CA SER A 88 -1.88 13.94 -9.31
C SER A 88 -0.92 12.81 -8.94
N VAL A 89 -0.92 12.38 -7.68
CA VAL A 89 -0.13 11.23 -7.24
C VAL A 89 -0.98 9.97 -7.40
N PRO A 90 -0.54 9.00 -8.21
CA PRO A 90 -1.27 7.73 -8.34
C PRO A 90 -1.24 6.96 -7.03
N ILE A 91 -2.32 6.25 -6.74
CA ILE A 91 -2.40 5.44 -5.53
C ILE A 91 -2.97 4.06 -5.83
N PHE A 92 -2.67 3.11 -4.94
CA PHE A 92 -3.29 1.80 -4.90
C PHE A 92 -3.68 1.57 -3.43
N ALA A 93 -4.97 1.49 -3.15
CA ALA A 93 -5.46 1.43 -1.78
C ALA A 93 -5.99 0.03 -1.45
N ILE A 94 -5.68 -0.42 -0.24
CA ILE A 94 -6.15 -1.70 0.28
C ILE A 94 -6.74 -1.46 1.67
N SER A 95 -8.00 -1.83 1.85
CA SER A 95 -8.65 -1.75 3.14
C SER A 95 -8.71 -3.13 3.77
N THR A 96 -8.29 -3.23 5.03
CA THR A 96 -8.37 -4.45 5.80
C THR A 96 -9.40 -4.29 6.92
N TYR A 97 -9.52 -5.29 7.77
CA TYR A 97 -10.44 -5.21 8.91
C TYR A 97 -10.08 -4.06 9.85
N ASP A 98 -8.79 -3.86 10.10
CA ASP A 98 -8.34 -2.89 11.09
C ASP A 98 -8.09 -1.50 10.52
N THR A 99 -7.58 -1.40 9.30
CA THR A 99 -7.10 -0.12 8.79
C THR A 99 -6.93 -0.15 7.28
N ASP A 100 -6.34 0.92 6.75
CA ASP A 100 -6.10 1.08 5.33
C ASP A 100 -4.60 1.17 5.04
N TYR A 101 -4.23 0.64 3.88
CA TYR A 101 -2.88 0.76 3.33
C TYR A 101 -2.96 1.49 2.01
N VAL A 102 -2.04 2.42 1.79
CA VAL A 102 -1.99 3.19 0.55
C VAL A 102 -0.60 3.04 -0.04
N LEU A 103 -0.54 2.52 -1.25
CA LEU A 103 0.71 2.39 -1.98
C LEU A 103 0.84 3.52 -2.99
N VAL A 104 2.06 4.04 -3.11
CA VAL A 104 2.39 5.15 -3.99
C VAL A 104 3.62 4.73 -4.79
N PRO A 105 3.66 4.98 -6.11
CA PRO A 105 4.86 4.63 -6.90
C PRO A 105 6.10 5.29 -6.30
N GLU A 106 7.19 4.56 -6.31
CA GLU A 106 8.44 5.02 -5.70
C GLU A 106 8.86 6.40 -6.18
N GLU A 107 8.67 6.68 -7.46
CA GLU A 107 9.04 7.98 -8.04
C GLU A 107 8.22 9.15 -7.48
N PHE A 108 7.07 8.88 -6.87
CA PHE A 108 6.22 9.90 -6.26
C PHE A 108 6.38 9.96 -4.74
N ALA A 109 7.30 9.18 -4.15
CA ALA A 109 7.41 9.09 -2.69
C ALA A 109 7.64 10.44 -2.03
N GLY A 110 8.59 11.23 -2.54
CA GLY A 110 8.89 12.54 -1.98
C GLY A 110 7.70 13.49 -2.02
N PRO A 111 7.14 13.74 -3.21
CA PRO A 111 5.94 14.59 -3.31
C PRO A 111 4.77 14.09 -2.46
N ALA A 112 4.54 12.78 -2.42
CA ALA A 112 3.43 12.22 -1.64
C ALA A 112 3.59 12.53 -0.14
N LEU A 113 4.76 12.27 0.43
CA LEU A 113 4.99 12.51 1.84
C LEU A 113 4.90 14.01 2.16
N GLN A 114 5.34 14.86 1.24
CA GLN A 114 5.25 16.30 1.41
C GLN A 114 3.79 16.76 1.44
N GLU A 115 2.95 16.28 0.51
CA GLU A 115 1.55 16.68 0.45
C GLU A 115 0.76 16.16 1.65
N LEU A 116 1.08 14.95 2.13
CA LEU A 116 0.45 14.43 3.34
C LEU A 116 0.80 15.29 4.55
N SER A 117 2.04 15.71 4.67
CA SER A 117 2.48 16.58 5.75
C SER A 117 1.77 17.93 5.70
N LYS A 118 1.66 18.53 4.51
CA LYS A 118 0.97 19.80 4.34
C LYS A 118 -0.51 19.71 4.73
N ALA A 119 -1.12 18.55 4.53
CA ALA A 119 -2.52 18.33 4.88
C ALA A 119 -2.70 18.05 6.38
N GLY A 120 -1.62 17.99 7.14
CA GLY A 120 -1.69 17.78 8.59
C GLY A 120 -1.60 16.34 9.04
N HIS A 121 -1.33 15.41 8.11
CA HIS A 121 -1.12 14.02 8.50
C HIS A 121 0.30 13.84 9.02
N GLU A 122 0.48 12.95 9.98
CA GLU A 122 1.75 12.79 10.68
C GLU A 122 2.37 11.43 10.36
N LEU A 123 3.59 11.46 9.78
CA LEU A 123 4.37 10.24 9.58
C LEU A 123 5.08 9.89 10.89
N LEU A 124 4.78 8.71 11.41
CA LEU A 124 5.39 8.23 12.63
C LEU A 124 6.73 7.57 12.32
N ASP A 125 7.73 7.88 13.13
CA ASP A 125 9.01 7.22 13.02
C ASP A 125 8.90 5.79 13.50
N ARG A 126 9.66 4.92 12.85
CA ARG A 126 9.71 3.54 13.29
C ARG A 126 10.64 3.41 14.47
N GLN A 127 10.28 2.49 15.38
CA GLN A 127 11.11 2.18 16.52
C GLN A 127 12.50 1.74 16.05
N GLY A 128 13.55 2.41 16.54
CA GLY A 128 14.91 2.05 16.20
C GLY A 128 15.42 2.60 14.87
N GLU A 129 14.71 3.52 14.26
CA GLU A 129 15.15 4.19 13.05
C GLU A 129 15.65 5.59 13.31
#